data_b782c0a24b5e2e9c81df89cb0c7eb573
#
_entry.id   b782c0a24b5e2e9c81df89cb0c7eb573
#
_cell.length_a   1.000
_cell.length_b   1.000
_cell.length_c   1.000
_cell.angle_alpha   90.00
_cell.angle_beta   90.00
_cell.angle_gamma   90.00
#
_symmetry.space_group_name_H-M   'P 1'
#
loop_
_entity.id
_entity.type
_entity.pdbx_description
1 polymer ?
#
loop_
_entity_poly.entity_id
_entity_poly.type
_entity_poly.pdbx_seq_one_letter_code
_entity_poly.pdbx_strand_id
1 'polypeptide(L)'
;MALSSKGTALITGASSGIGAVYADRLARQGYDLILVARSQAKLNALARQLSDQTGRTVEVVAADLKEKADVRRVEDILRNDASITLLVNNAGVGAVMPLLGSPVDEMEDMITLNVTALMRLAYAVVPGFVARGAGTVLNISSIVAIAPEILNG
;
A
#
# COMPACT_ATOMS: atom_id res chain seq x y z
N MET A 1 -25.07 2.67 -5.64
CA MET A 1 -23.77 3.15 -6.16
C MET A 1 -23.40 2.34 -7.38
N ALA A 2 -22.98 2.98 -8.47
CA ALA A 2 -22.49 2.26 -9.64
C ALA A 2 -21.09 1.71 -9.31
N LEU A 3 -20.84 0.43 -9.61
CA LEU A 3 -19.51 -0.17 -9.51
C LEU A 3 -18.51 0.63 -10.36
N SER A 4 -17.28 0.75 -9.86
CA SER A 4 -16.20 1.41 -10.62
C SER A 4 -15.95 0.69 -11.94
N SER A 5 -15.95 1.42 -13.04
CA SER A 5 -15.55 0.89 -14.35
C SER A 5 -14.05 0.55 -14.43
N LYS A 6 -13.25 1.07 -13.48
CA LYS A 6 -11.80 0.84 -13.40
C LYS A 6 -11.42 -0.25 -12.40
N GLY A 7 -12.38 -0.69 -11.57
CA GLY A 7 -12.16 -1.64 -10.49
C GLY A 7 -11.66 -0.94 -9.21
N THR A 8 -11.04 -1.72 -8.34
CA THR A 8 -10.57 -1.29 -7.03
C THR A 8 -9.05 -1.18 -6.99
N ALA A 9 -8.53 -0.12 -6.36
CA ALA A 9 -7.10 0.03 -6.07
C ALA A 9 -6.84 -0.26 -4.58
N LEU A 10 -5.97 -1.21 -4.27
CA LEU A 10 -5.46 -1.43 -2.92
C LEU A 10 -4.16 -0.65 -2.73
N ILE A 11 -4.10 0.19 -1.69
CA ILE A 11 -2.97 1.09 -1.43
C ILE A 11 -2.43 0.84 -0.02
N THR A 12 -1.17 0.44 0.09
CA THR A 12 -0.49 0.30 1.37
C THR A 12 0.18 1.59 1.82
N GLY A 13 0.26 1.82 3.14
CA GLY A 13 0.78 3.08 3.68
C GLY A 13 -0.11 4.29 3.37
N ALA A 14 -1.42 4.07 3.19
CA ALA A 14 -2.35 5.06 2.68
C ALA A 14 -2.70 6.20 3.65
N SER A 15 -2.33 6.10 4.93
CA SER A 15 -2.77 7.04 5.98
C SER A 15 -2.12 8.42 5.92
N SER A 16 -1.08 8.62 5.11
CA SER A 16 -0.34 9.89 5.00
C SER A 16 0.57 9.93 3.77
N GLY A 17 1.18 11.10 3.52
CA GLY A 17 2.23 11.26 2.52
C GLY A 17 1.82 10.80 1.12
N ILE A 18 2.73 10.11 0.45
CA ILE A 18 2.57 9.65 -0.94
C ILE A 18 1.35 8.73 -1.09
N GLY A 19 1.13 7.81 -0.13
CA GLY A 19 -0.01 6.89 -0.17
C GLY A 19 -1.37 7.60 -0.14
N ALA A 20 -1.52 8.64 0.70
CA ALA A 20 -2.74 9.44 0.75
C ALA A 20 -2.96 10.25 -0.55
N VAL A 21 -1.89 10.75 -1.16
CA VAL A 21 -1.96 11.44 -2.47
C VAL A 21 -2.39 10.47 -3.58
N TYR A 22 -1.86 9.24 -3.59
CA TYR A 22 -2.33 8.21 -4.53
C TYR A 22 -3.80 7.87 -4.31
N ALA A 23 -4.25 7.75 -3.05
CA ALA A 23 -5.65 7.49 -2.73
C ALA A 23 -6.57 8.59 -3.30
N ASP A 24 -6.25 9.88 -3.09
CA ASP A 24 -7.02 10.99 -3.65
C ASP A 24 -7.05 10.94 -5.19
N ARG A 25 -5.91 10.80 -5.82
CA ARG A 25 -5.83 10.81 -7.29
C ARG A 25 -6.56 9.64 -7.93
N LEU A 26 -6.43 8.44 -7.37
CA LEU A 26 -7.09 7.24 -7.90
C LEU A 26 -8.61 7.29 -7.69
N ALA A 27 -9.09 7.80 -6.54
CA ALA A 27 -10.52 8.04 -6.32
C ALA A 27 -11.10 9.00 -7.37
N ARG A 28 -10.41 10.11 -7.62
CA ARG A 28 -10.81 11.08 -8.67
C ARG A 28 -10.76 10.51 -10.09
N GLN A 29 -9.89 9.52 -10.33
CA GLN A 29 -9.84 8.81 -11.60
C GLN A 29 -10.92 7.74 -11.75
N GLY A 30 -11.74 7.51 -10.71
CA GLY A 30 -12.87 6.60 -10.73
C GLY A 30 -12.62 5.21 -10.16
N TYR A 31 -11.49 4.96 -9.50
CA TYR A 31 -11.28 3.71 -8.74
C TYR A 31 -12.08 3.72 -7.44
N ASP A 32 -12.62 2.57 -7.04
CA ASP A 32 -12.91 2.31 -5.65
C ASP A 32 -11.62 1.95 -4.92
N LEU A 33 -11.55 2.12 -3.61
CA LEU A 33 -10.29 2.02 -2.87
C LEU A 33 -10.37 1.05 -1.69
N ILE A 34 -9.26 0.35 -1.44
CA ILE A 34 -8.96 -0.31 -0.18
C ILE A 34 -7.68 0.32 0.39
N LEU A 35 -7.82 1.02 1.52
CA LEU A 35 -6.73 1.73 2.16
C LEU A 35 -6.15 0.90 3.30
N VAL A 36 -4.85 0.60 3.23
CA VAL A 36 -4.16 -0.24 4.21
C VAL A 36 -3.10 0.59 4.95
N ALA A 37 -3.18 0.69 6.28
CA ALA A 37 -2.16 1.25 7.15
C ALA A 37 -2.44 0.91 8.62
N ARG A 38 -1.52 1.25 9.54
CA ARG A 38 -1.67 0.95 10.97
C ARG A 38 -2.76 1.77 11.67
N SER A 39 -2.90 3.04 11.30
CA SER A 39 -3.79 3.97 12.00
C SER A 39 -5.22 3.93 11.44
N GLN A 40 -6.08 3.15 12.08
CA GLN A 40 -7.51 3.08 11.77
C GLN A 40 -8.17 4.47 11.74
N ALA A 41 -7.84 5.33 12.72
CA ALA A 41 -8.44 6.66 12.81
C ALA A 41 -8.10 7.54 11.59
N LYS A 42 -6.83 7.55 11.17
CA LYS A 42 -6.40 8.32 9.98
C LYS A 42 -7.01 7.75 8.70
N LEU A 43 -7.08 6.43 8.58
CA LEU A 43 -7.72 5.78 7.43
C LEU A 43 -9.21 6.12 7.35
N ASN A 44 -9.95 6.06 8.47
CA ASN A 44 -11.37 6.39 8.51
C ASN A 44 -11.62 7.86 8.12
N ALA A 45 -10.79 8.78 8.60
CA ALA A 45 -10.90 10.19 8.24
C ALA A 45 -10.69 10.41 6.73
N LEU A 46 -9.64 9.81 6.18
CA LEU A 46 -9.33 9.89 4.74
C LEU A 46 -10.43 9.23 3.90
N ALA A 47 -10.94 8.06 4.32
CA ALA A 47 -11.99 7.35 3.61
C ALA A 47 -13.27 8.17 3.51
N ARG A 48 -13.71 8.78 4.61
CA ARG A 48 -14.89 9.69 4.61
C ARG A 48 -14.67 10.85 3.66
N GLN A 49 -13.53 11.54 3.79
CA GLN A 49 -13.21 12.67 2.92
C GLN A 49 -13.26 12.29 1.44
N LEU A 50 -12.64 11.18 1.05
CA LEU A 50 -12.60 10.74 -0.35
C LEU A 50 -13.97 10.29 -0.86
N SER A 51 -14.74 9.56 -0.04
CA SER A 51 -16.10 9.14 -0.42
C SER A 51 -17.01 10.35 -0.62
N ASP A 52 -16.95 11.34 0.28
CA ASP A 52 -17.75 12.57 0.18
C ASP A 52 -17.40 13.40 -1.07
N GLN A 53 -16.10 13.48 -1.41
CA GLN A 53 -15.63 14.29 -2.54
C GLN A 53 -15.79 13.62 -3.91
N THR A 54 -15.76 12.29 -3.96
CA THR A 54 -15.68 11.57 -5.23
C THR A 54 -16.86 10.63 -5.50
N GLY A 55 -17.65 10.32 -4.48
CA GLY A 55 -18.71 9.32 -4.55
C GLY A 55 -18.21 7.88 -4.68
N ARG A 56 -16.90 7.64 -4.51
CA ARG A 56 -16.30 6.30 -4.59
C ARG A 56 -16.45 5.53 -3.29
N THR A 57 -16.49 4.22 -3.41
CA THR A 57 -16.41 3.33 -2.24
C THR A 57 -14.98 3.30 -1.74
N VAL A 58 -14.78 3.54 -0.44
CA VAL A 58 -13.47 3.51 0.19
C VAL A 58 -13.52 2.63 1.43
N GLU A 59 -12.90 1.48 1.34
CA GLU A 59 -12.75 0.53 2.45
C GLU A 59 -11.44 0.77 3.18
N VAL A 60 -11.40 0.44 4.48
CA VAL A 60 -10.21 0.59 5.30
C VAL A 60 -9.84 -0.72 5.97
N VAL A 61 -8.55 -1.02 5.96
CA VAL A 61 -7.95 -2.20 6.59
C VAL A 61 -6.82 -1.74 7.50
N ALA A 62 -7.06 -1.72 8.82
CA ALA A 62 -5.99 -1.46 9.77
C ALA A 62 -5.08 -2.70 9.83
N ALA A 63 -3.82 -2.52 9.44
CA ALA A 63 -2.82 -3.58 9.39
C ALA A 63 -1.41 -3.03 9.62
N ASP A 64 -0.63 -3.71 10.46
CA ASP A 64 0.81 -3.53 10.53
C ASP A 64 1.50 -4.55 9.62
N LEU A 65 2.03 -4.10 8.51
CA LEU A 65 2.66 -4.97 7.52
C LEU A 65 4.04 -5.52 7.96
N LYS A 66 4.49 -5.23 9.17
CA LYS A 66 5.58 -5.96 9.84
C LYS A 66 5.08 -7.26 10.47
N GLU A 67 3.79 -7.33 10.80
CA GLU A 67 3.17 -8.48 11.44
C GLU A 67 2.69 -9.51 10.40
N LYS A 68 3.18 -10.75 10.50
CA LYS A 68 2.84 -11.83 9.54
C LYS A 68 1.33 -12.10 9.45
N ALA A 69 0.61 -11.97 10.57
CA ALA A 69 -0.85 -12.19 10.59
C ALA A 69 -1.58 -11.13 9.76
N ASP A 70 -1.17 -9.87 9.89
CA ASP A 70 -1.75 -8.76 9.15
C ASP A 70 -1.42 -8.83 7.67
N VAL A 71 -0.18 -9.19 7.32
CA VAL A 71 0.22 -9.41 5.92
C VAL A 71 -0.67 -10.50 5.29
N ARG A 72 -0.87 -11.64 5.96
CA ARG A 72 -1.73 -12.72 5.46
C ARG A 72 -3.17 -12.27 5.23
N ARG A 73 -3.71 -11.45 6.13
CA ARG A 73 -5.07 -10.90 5.97
C ARG A 73 -5.17 -10.01 4.71
N VAL A 74 -4.17 -9.19 4.44
CA VAL A 74 -4.13 -8.37 3.21
C VAL A 74 -3.90 -9.24 1.97
N GLU A 75 -3.05 -10.27 2.05
CA GLU A 75 -2.88 -11.26 0.97
C GLU A 75 -4.20 -11.94 0.61
N ASP A 76 -5.00 -12.31 1.63
CA ASP A 76 -6.29 -12.98 1.41
C ASP A 76 -7.29 -12.06 0.71
N ILE A 77 -7.30 -10.77 1.04
CA ILE A 77 -8.08 -9.76 0.30
C ILE A 77 -7.63 -9.72 -1.17
N LEU A 78 -6.31 -9.61 -1.42
CA LEU A 78 -5.75 -9.53 -2.76
C LEU A 78 -6.01 -10.78 -3.62
N ARG A 79 -6.08 -11.96 -3.00
CA ARG A 79 -6.37 -13.24 -3.71
C ARG A 79 -7.84 -13.39 -4.04
N ASN A 80 -8.73 -12.95 -3.16
CA ASN A 80 -10.15 -13.29 -3.22
C ASN A 80 -11.03 -12.18 -3.80
N ASP A 81 -10.56 -10.93 -3.82
CA ASP A 81 -11.33 -9.82 -4.39
C ASP A 81 -10.95 -9.59 -5.86
N ALA A 82 -11.79 -10.11 -6.75
CA ALA A 82 -11.60 -9.97 -8.18
C ALA A 82 -11.82 -8.54 -8.71
N SER A 83 -12.40 -7.63 -7.91
CA SER A 83 -12.56 -6.22 -8.27
C SER A 83 -11.24 -5.47 -8.26
N ILE A 84 -10.22 -5.97 -7.54
CA ILE A 84 -8.90 -5.33 -7.44
C ILE A 84 -8.18 -5.43 -8.79
N THR A 85 -7.90 -4.28 -9.39
CA THR A 85 -7.19 -4.12 -10.66
C THR A 85 -5.86 -3.39 -10.52
N LEU A 86 -5.60 -2.79 -9.34
CA LEU A 86 -4.38 -2.05 -9.06
C LEU A 86 -3.92 -2.32 -7.62
N LEU A 87 -2.66 -2.74 -7.49
CA LEU A 87 -1.96 -2.76 -6.20
C LEU A 87 -0.90 -1.65 -6.17
N VAL A 88 -0.98 -0.76 -5.17
CA VAL A 88 0.04 0.26 -4.89
C VAL A 88 0.79 -0.13 -3.62
N ASN A 89 1.97 -0.71 -3.79
CA ASN A 89 2.92 -0.98 -2.72
C ASN A 89 3.67 0.31 -2.38
N ASN A 90 3.19 1.02 -1.36
CA ASN A 90 3.74 2.31 -0.93
C ASN A 90 4.19 2.28 0.54
N ALA A 91 3.69 1.37 1.36
CA ALA A 91 4.14 1.26 2.75
C ALA A 91 5.65 1.05 2.82
N GLY A 92 6.31 1.89 3.58
CA GLY A 92 7.75 1.82 3.77
C GLY A 92 8.23 2.81 4.82
N VAL A 93 9.43 2.58 5.34
CA VAL A 93 10.15 3.45 6.27
C VAL A 93 11.58 3.59 5.80
N GLY A 94 12.23 4.70 6.17
CA GLY A 94 13.66 4.92 5.95
C GLY A 94 14.45 4.78 7.25
N ALA A 95 15.72 4.38 7.13
CA ALA A 95 16.71 4.54 8.19
C ALA A 95 17.46 5.87 7.95
N VAL A 96 17.51 6.69 9.00
CA VAL A 96 18.17 8.01 8.94
C VAL A 96 19.39 8.10 9.86
N MET A 97 19.74 7.00 10.54
CA MET A 97 20.88 6.89 11.43
C MET A 97 22.03 6.16 10.72
N PRO A 98 23.30 6.53 10.99
CA PRO A 98 24.45 5.77 10.56
C PRO A 98 24.40 4.32 11.08
N LEU A 99 25.01 3.38 10.37
CA LEU A 99 24.99 1.95 10.69
C LEU A 99 25.36 1.66 12.16
N LEU A 100 26.39 2.32 12.68
CA LEU A 100 26.85 2.14 14.07
C LEU A 100 25.85 2.66 15.13
N GLY A 101 24.92 3.49 14.74
CA GLY A 101 23.88 4.05 15.63
C GLY A 101 22.50 3.41 15.43
N SER A 102 22.36 2.54 14.45
CA SER A 102 21.07 1.90 14.09
C SER A 102 20.89 0.59 14.85
N PRO A 103 19.82 0.42 15.65
CA PRO A 103 19.48 -0.87 16.23
C PRO A 103 19.19 -1.90 15.14
N VAL A 104 19.77 -3.10 15.26
CA VAL A 104 19.61 -4.16 14.25
C VAL A 104 18.15 -4.56 14.05
N ASP A 105 17.36 -4.58 15.12
CA ASP A 105 15.93 -4.91 15.06
C ASP A 105 15.13 -3.90 14.21
N GLU A 106 15.47 -2.61 14.27
CA GLU A 106 14.84 -1.59 13.43
C GLU A 106 15.21 -1.78 11.95
N MET A 107 16.43 -2.25 11.67
CA MET A 107 16.86 -2.57 10.31
C MET A 107 16.13 -3.80 9.77
N GLU A 108 15.94 -4.83 10.61
CA GLU A 108 15.15 -6.02 10.25
C GLU A 108 13.68 -5.63 9.99
N ASP A 109 13.11 -4.81 10.84
CA ASP A 109 11.77 -4.24 10.67
C ASP A 109 11.62 -3.49 9.34
N MET A 110 12.62 -2.69 8.98
CA MET A 110 12.65 -1.97 7.71
C MET A 110 12.67 -2.94 6.51
N ILE A 111 13.50 -3.98 6.54
CA ILE A 111 13.52 -4.99 5.48
C ILE A 111 12.19 -5.74 5.43
N THR A 112 11.64 -6.08 6.58
CA THR A 112 10.34 -6.76 6.67
C THR A 112 9.23 -5.95 6.02
N LEU A 113 9.16 -4.64 6.29
CA LEU A 113 8.15 -3.78 5.71
C LEU A 113 8.43 -3.44 4.23
N ASN A 114 9.65 -2.98 3.91
CA ASN A 114 9.94 -2.43 2.58
C ASN A 114 10.14 -3.51 1.51
N VAL A 115 10.56 -4.71 1.90
CA VAL A 115 10.90 -5.79 0.97
C VAL A 115 9.96 -6.98 1.13
N THR A 116 9.90 -7.58 2.33
CA THR A 116 9.15 -8.83 2.53
C THR A 116 7.65 -8.64 2.32
N ALA A 117 7.06 -7.60 2.92
CA ALA A 117 5.64 -7.32 2.75
C ALA A 117 5.30 -6.99 1.30
N LEU A 118 6.05 -6.09 0.66
CA LEU A 118 5.88 -5.73 -0.75
C LEU A 118 5.90 -6.97 -1.66
N MET A 119 6.92 -7.81 -1.53
CA MET A 119 7.05 -9.05 -2.29
C MET A 119 5.84 -9.96 -2.08
N ARG A 120 5.45 -10.20 -0.83
CA ARG A 120 4.33 -11.09 -0.49
C ARG A 120 3.01 -10.62 -1.09
N LEU A 121 2.71 -9.32 -1.01
CA LEU A 121 1.49 -8.75 -1.58
C LEU A 121 1.48 -8.83 -3.11
N ALA A 122 2.63 -8.61 -3.77
CA ALA A 122 2.76 -8.82 -5.20
C ALA A 122 2.50 -10.29 -5.59
N TYR A 123 3.09 -11.25 -4.87
CA TYR A 123 2.83 -12.69 -5.08
C TYR A 123 1.37 -13.08 -4.86
N ALA A 124 0.66 -12.39 -3.97
CA ALA A 124 -0.76 -12.65 -3.72
C ALA A 124 -1.65 -12.19 -4.87
N VAL A 125 -1.38 -11.05 -5.49
CA VAL A 125 -2.27 -10.44 -6.50
C VAL A 125 -1.96 -10.84 -7.94
N VAL A 126 -0.67 -11.02 -8.28
CA VAL A 126 -0.22 -11.23 -9.67
C VAL A 126 -0.84 -12.44 -10.34
N PRO A 127 -1.00 -13.62 -9.68
CA PRO A 127 -1.67 -14.76 -10.34
C PRO A 127 -3.09 -14.42 -10.81
N GLY A 128 -3.86 -13.68 -10.02
CA GLY A 128 -5.19 -13.22 -10.41
C GLY A 128 -5.15 -12.24 -11.59
N PHE A 129 -4.20 -11.32 -11.61
CA PHE A 129 -4.01 -10.39 -12.74
C PHE A 129 -3.65 -11.10 -14.03
N VAL A 130 -2.74 -12.07 -13.96
CA VAL A 130 -2.35 -12.89 -15.11
C VAL A 130 -3.54 -13.71 -15.64
N ALA A 131 -4.28 -14.35 -14.76
CA ALA A 131 -5.44 -15.16 -15.14
C ALA A 131 -6.53 -14.33 -15.85
N ARG A 132 -6.68 -13.05 -15.49
CA ARG A 132 -7.66 -12.13 -16.12
C ARG A 132 -7.08 -11.38 -17.34
N GLY A 133 -5.79 -11.48 -17.59
CA GLY A 133 -5.10 -10.69 -18.62
C GLY A 133 -5.08 -9.18 -18.35
N ALA A 134 -5.35 -8.74 -17.10
CA ALA A 134 -5.44 -7.33 -16.72
C ALA A 134 -5.11 -7.13 -15.24
N GLY A 135 -4.37 -6.07 -14.95
CA GLY A 135 -3.99 -5.65 -13.61
C GLY A 135 -2.66 -4.89 -13.63
N THR A 136 -2.44 -4.10 -12.60
CA THR A 136 -1.22 -3.29 -12.45
C THR A 136 -0.67 -3.40 -11.04
N VAL A 137 0.64 -3.59 -10.93
CA VAL A 137 1.37 -3.45 -9.66
C VAL A 137 2.27 -2.22 -9.76
N LEU A 138 2.08 -1.26 -8.85
CA LEU A 138 2.90 -0.07 -8.72
C LEU A 138 3.70 -0.17 -7.42
N ASN A 139 5.03 -0.17 -7.53
CA ASN A 139 5.93 -0.16 -6.38
C ASN A 139 6.53 1.24 -6.23
N ILE A 140 6.36 1.86 -5.05
CA ILE A 140 7.00 3.13 -4.73
C ILE A 140 8.43 2.82 -4.27
N SER A 141 9.39 3.32 -5.03
CA SER A 141 10.81 3.24 -4.73
C SER A 141 11.29 4.53 -4.04
N SER A 142 12.58 4.68 -3.89
CA SER A 142 13.19 5.86 -3.27
C SER A 142 14.32 6.40 -4.16
N ILE A 143 14.56 7.70 -4.04
CA ILE A 143 15.72 8.35 -4.67
C ILE A 143 17.05 7.75 -4.18
N VAL A 144 17.11 7.27 -2.95
CA VAL A 144 18.31 6.61 -2.39
C VAL A 144 18.65 5.29 -3.06
N ALA A 145 17.74 4.72 -3.85
CA ALA A 145 18.05 3.55 -4.67
C ALA A 145 19.00 3.88 -5.83
N ILE A 146 19.07 5.15 -6.25
CA ILE A 146 19.91 5.61 -7.35
C ILE A 146 20.96 6.66 -6.92
N ALA A 147 20.78 7.26 -5.75
CA ALA A 147 21.67 8.27 -5.17
C ALA A 147 21.83 8.00 -3.66
N PRO A 148 22.49 6.90 -3.26
CA PRO A 148 22.59 6.47 -1.86
C PRO A 148 23.38 7.47 -1.00
N GLU A 149 24.24 8.28 -1.59
CA GLU A 149 25.00 9.33 -0.91
C GLU A 149 24.16 10.44 -0.30
N ILE A 150 22.91 10.58 -0.68
CA ILE A 150 22.01 11.62 -0.16
C ILE A 150 21.66 11.38 1.31
N LEU A 151 21.65 10.16 1.77
CA LEU A 151 21.24 9.78 3.13
C LEU A 151 22.37 9.14 3.95
N ASN A 152 23.63 9.26 3.64
CA ASN A 152 24.81 8.89 4.47
C ASN A 152 24.52 7.88 5.62
N GLY A 153 23.77 6.84 5.32
CA GLY A 153 23.45 5.79 6.27
C GLY A 153 24.40 4.59 6.10
#